data_46cb5ec199d615423e8f7b42f31b7e4a
#
_entry.id   46cb5ec199d615423e8f7b42f31b7e4a
#
_cell.length_a   1.000
_cell.length_b   1.000
_cell.length_c   1.000
_cell.angle_alpha   90.00
_cell.angle_beta   90.00
_cell.angle_gamma   90.00
#
_symmetry.space_group_name_H-M   'P 1'
#
loop_
_entity.id
_entity.type
_entity.pdbx_description
1 polymer ?
#
loop_
_entity_poly.entity_id
_entity_poly.type
_entity_poly.pdbx_seq_one_letter_code
_entity_poly.pdbx_strand_id
1 'polypeptide(L)'
;MQGQPMIILGEDSQRMKDKSAQEHNISAARAVAESVRSTLGPKGMDKMLVSSMGDVTVTNDGVTILSEMDIDNPTASMIVEVAETQEDEAGDGTTSAVAIAGELLKNAEDLLEQDIHPTAIIKGFDMAATQAKDELDDIATEVDPDDEELLKKVAETSMTGKGAELNKELLAQLIVDAVNAVTVEAEDGSVIADLEYLNIETQTGSSAGNSELLEGAVIDKDPVHEEMPTEVDDADVLLVDTAIELDETEVDAQLSVDDPSQLQNFLDKEEEQLKKMVDQIADTGADVVFCQKGIDDMAQH
;
A
#
# COMPACT_ATOMS: atom_id res chain seq x y z
N MET A 1 15.77 10.14 55.76
CA MET A 1 14.91 10.56 54.63
C MET A 1 14.69 9.35 53.75
N GLN A 2 13.53 8.71 53.85
CA GLN A 2 13.16 7.59 52.98
C GLN A 2 12.66 8.21 51.69
N GLY A 3 13.39 7.97 50.57
CA GLY A 3 12.93 8.37 49.26
C GLY A 3 11.71 7.55 48.87
N GLN A 4 10.62 8.23 48.55
CA GLN A 4 9.45 7.59 47.95
C GLN A 4 9.86 7.01 46.57
N PRO A 5 9.44 5.79 46.25
CA PRO A 5 9.67 5.23 44.90
C PRO A 5 8.92 6.09 43.90
N MET A 6 9.67 6.62 42.93
CA MET A 6 9.09 7.38 41.82
C MET A 6 8.35 6.37 40.91
N ILE A 7 7.03 6.47 40.85
CA ILE A 7 6.21 5.66 39.93
C ILE A 7 6.34 6.29 38.56
N ILE A 8 7.03 5.60 37.63
CA ILE A 8 7.30 6.05 36.24
C ILE A 8 6.19 5.58 35.27
N LEU A 9 5.17 4.89 35.78
CA LEU A 9 4.06 4.40 34.96
C LEU A 9 2.90 5.41 35.02
N GLY A 10 2.27 5.67 33.85
CA GLY A 10 1.08 6.50 33.76
C GLY A 10 -0.10 5.92 34.56
N GLU A 11 -1.11 6.76 34.87
CA GLU A 11 -2.25 6.39 35.70
C GLU A 11 -3.05 5.20 35.16
N ASP A 12 -3.01 4.95 33.82
CA ASP A 12 -3.71 3.85 33.14
C ASP A 12 -2.86 2.60 32.93
N SER A 13 -1.61 2.57 33.42
CA SER A 13 -0.70 1.44 33.23
C SER A 13 -1.03 0.29 34.17
N GLN A 14 -1.48 -0.84 33.65
CA GLN A 14 -1.67 -2.08 34.39
C GLN A 14 -0.39 -2.92 34.38
N ARG A 15 0.06 -3.35 35.56
CA ARG A 15 1.20 -4.26 35.69
C ARG A 15 0.73 -5.67 35.94
N MET A 16 0.84 -6.53 34.92
CA MET A 16 0.64 -7.97 35.05
C MET A 16 1.98 -8.69 35.21
N LYS A 17 1.98 -9.84 35.87
CA LYS A 17 3.18 -10.64 36.13
C LYS A 17 2.92 -12.12 35.94
N ASP A 18 3.99 -12.82 35.59
CA ASP A 18 4.02 -14.29 35.55
C ASP A 18 2.93 -14.90 34.64
N LYS A 19 2.28 -15.94 35.10
CA LYS A 19 1.28 -16.70 34.35
C LYS A 19 0.11 -15.83 33.86
N SER A 20 -0.35 -14.87 34.65
CA SER A 20 -1.47 -14.00 34.26
C SER A 20 -1.11 -13.04 33.11
N ALA A 21 0.15 -12.65 32.98
CA ALA A 21 0.61 -11.85 31.83
C ALA A 21 0.63 -12.68 30.54
N GLN A 22 1.05 -13.94 30.63
CA GLN A 22 1.02 -14.86 29.48
C GLN A 22 -0.41 -15.13 29.00
N GLU A 23 -1.32 -15.46 29.93
CA GLU A 23 -2.73 -15.71 29.63
C GLU A 23 -3.39 -14.47 28.98
N HIS A 24 -3.10 -13.27 29.49
CA HIS A 24 -3.63 -12.04 28.93
C HIS A 24 -3.12 -11.78 27.50
N ASN A 25 -1.81 -11.96 27.27
CA ASN A 25 -1.21 -11.77 25.97
C ASN A 25 -1.77 -12.76 24.92
N ILE A 26 -1.87 -14.05 25.29
CA ILE A 26 -2.45 -15.08 24.42
C ILE A 26 -3.92 -14.74 24.10
N SER A 27 -4.69 -14.36 25.13
CA SER A 27 -6.10 -13.99 24.95
C SER A 27 -6.29 -12.81 24.02
N ALA A 28 -5.45 -11.76 24.14
CA ALA A 28 -5.50 -10.58 23.28
C ALA A 28 -5.17 -10.92 21.81
N ALA A 29 -4.08 -11.65 21.58
CA ALA A 29 -3.70 -12.10 20.25
C ALA A 29 -4.75 -13.01 19.59
N ARG A 30 -5.33 -13.95 20.36
CA ARG A 30 -6.41 -14.81 19.89
C ARG A 30 -7.69 -14.06 19.56
N ALA A 31 -8.04 -13.03 20.32
CA ALA A 31 -9.22 -12.21 20.04
C ALA A 31 -9.11 -11.52 18.67
N VAL A 32 -7.91 -11.00 18.32
CA VAL A 32 -7.63 -10.45 16.99
C VAL A 32 -7.75 -11.51 15.91
N ALA A 33 -7.11 -12.67 16.08
CA ALA A 33 -7.18 -13.76 15.11
C ALA A 33 -8.62 -14.25 14.88
N GLU A 34 -9.42 -14.36 15.94
CA GLU A 34 -10.82 -14.79 15.84
C GLU A 34 -11.69 -13.75 15.12
N SER A 35 -11.34 -12.45 15.19
CA SER A 35 -12.08 -11.39 14.52
C SER A 35 -12.11 -11.55 13.01
N VAL A 36 -11.04 -12.07 12.40
CA VAL A 36 -10.95 -12.28 10.95
C VAL A 36 -11.27 -13.71 10.49
N ARG A 37 -11.36 -14.67 11.39
CA ARG A 37 -11.56 -16.08 11.06
C ARG A 37 -12.79 -16.37 10.22
N SER A 38 -13.88 -15.61 10.43
CA SER A 38 -15.13 -15.81 9.70
C SER A 38 -15.09 -15.31 8.25
N THR A 39 -14.03 -14.62 7.86
CA THR A 39 -13.84 -14.14 6.48
C THR A 39 -13.01 -15.12 5.64
N LEU A 40 -12.50 -16.20 6.25
CA LEU A 40 -11.62 -17.16 5.59
C LEU A 40 -12.34 -17.98 4.53
N GLY A 41 -11.70 -18.05 3.35
CA GLY A 41 -12.06 -18.95 2.27
C GLY A 41 -13.24 -18.49 1.41
N PRO A 42 -13.65 -19.32 0.41
CA PRO A 42 -14.62 -18.94 -0.62
C PRO A 42 -16.06 -18.72 -0.10
N LYS A 43 -16.34 -19.06 1.14
CA LYS A 43 -17.59 -18.79 1.85
C LYS A 43 -17.39 -17.85 3.03
N GLY A 44 -16.30 -17.10 3.02
CA GLY A 44 -16.03 -16.07 4.00
C GLY A 44 -17.14 -15.02 4.02
N MET A 45 -17.41 -14.46 5.21
CA MET A 45 -18.42 -13.41 5.39
C MET A 45 -17.71 -12.06 5.39
N ASP A 46 -18.31 -11.08 4.71
CA ASP A 46 -17.86 -9.71 4.78
C ASP A 46 -18.06 -9.14 6.19
N LYS A 47 -17.15 -8.28 6.61
CA LYS A 47 -17.25 -7.47 7.82
C LYS A 47 -17.63 -6.04 7.43
N MET A 48 -18.50 -5.45 8.22
CA MET A 48 -18.79 -4.03 8.15
C MET A 48 -18.09 -3.34 9.32
N LEU A 49 -17.17 -2.47 9.01
CA LEU A 49 -16.41 -1.67 9.95
C LEU A 49 -16.95 -0.23 9.89
N VAL A 50 -17.08 0.41 11.03
CA VAL A 50 -17.53 1.80 11.10
C VAL A 50 -16.51 2.58 11.92
N SER A 51 -15.84 3.55 11.29
CA SER A 51 -14.86 4.41 11.93
C SER A 51 -15.50 5.34 12.95
N SER A 52 -14.70 5.94 13.83
CA SER A 52 -15.17 6.96 14.78
C SER A 52 -15.73 8.22 14.10
N MET A 53 -15.38 8.47 12.85
CA MET A 53 -15.88 9.57 12.01
C MET A 53 -17.15 9.20 11.23
N GLY A 54 -17.56 7.93 11.26
CA GLY A 54 -18.76 7.43 10.61
C GLY A 54 -18.54 6.84 9.22
N ASP A 55 -17.29 6.70 8.78
CA ASP A 55 -16.97 6.02 7.52
C ASP A 55 -17.27 4.54 7.64
N VAL A 56 -17.79 3.96 6.57
CA VAL A 56 -18.20 2.55 6.54
C VAL A 56 -17.35 1.79 5.52
N THR A 57 -16.58 0.84 6.00
CA THR A 57 -15.80 -0.09 5.17
C THR A 57 -16.44 -1.48 5.23
N VAL A 58 -16.71 -2.09 4.07
CA VAL A 58 -17.24 -3.46 3.97
C VAL A 58 -16.22 -4.30 3.22
N THR A 59 -15.63 -5.28 3.91
CA THR A 59 -14.56 -6.11 3.36
C THR A 59 -14.53 -7.49 4.01
N ASN A 60 -13.97 -8.46 3.32
CA ASN A 60 -13.60 -9.77 3.88
C ASN A 60 -12.09 -10.00 3.86
N ASP A 61 -11.33 -9.00 3.47
CA ASP A 61 -9.88 -9.07 3.48
C ASP A 61 -9.31 -8.93 4.89
N GLY A 62 -8.39 -9.84 5.26
CA GLY A 62 -7.89 -9.94 6.62
C GLY A 62 -7.06 -8.74 7.05
N VAL A 63 -6.16 -8.26 6.18
CA VAL A 63 -5.28 -7.12 6.51
C VAL A 63 -6.08 -5.83 6.60
N THR A 64 -7.01 -5.60 5.65
CA THR A 64 -7.88 -4.42 5.68
C THR A 64 -8.72 -4.37 6.97
N ILE A 65 -9.28 -5.51 7.41
CA ILE A 65 -10.05 -5.56 8.66
C ILE A 65 -9.17 -5.18 9.85
N LEU A 66 -7.95 -5.72 9.91
CA LEU A 66 -7.06 -5.53 11.05
C LEU A 66 -6.48 -4.12 11.10
N SER A 67 -6.17 -3.50 9.97
CA SER A 67 -5.66 -2.13 9.89
C SER A 67 -6.70 -1.07 10.26
N GLU A 68 -7.98 -1.36 9.99
CA GLU A 68 -9.10 -0.50 10.38
C GLU A 68 -9.51 -0.64 11.86
N MET A 69 -8.93 -1.62 12.56
CA MET A 69 -9.21 -1.83 13.99
C MET A 69 -8.24 -1.01 14.85
N ASP A 70 -8.79 -0.26 15.82
CA ASP A 70 -8.00 0.46 16.83
C ASP A 70 -7.49 -0.56 17.88
N ILE A 71 -6.24 -0.98 17.75
CA ILE A 71 -5.64 -2.03 18.57
C ILE A 71 -4.51 -1.47 19.44
N ASP A 72 -4.82 -1.16 20.69
CA ASP A 72 -3.86 -0.62 21.65
C ASP A 72 -2.94 -1.68 22.30
N ASN A 73 -3.33 -2.95 22.26
CA ASN A 73 -2.58 -4.01 22.94
C ASN A 73 -1.36 -4.44 22.11
N PRO A 74 -0.10 -4.31 22.65
CA PRO A 74 1.10 -4.60 21.89
C PRO A 74 1.21 -6.04 21.38
N THR A 75 0.66 -7.03 22.12
CA THR A 75 0.70 -8.42 21.68
C THR A 75 -0.34 -8.69 20.58
N ALA A 76 -1.47 -8.00 20.65
CA ALA A 76 -2.48 -8.04 19.60
C ALA A 76 -1.96 -7.38 18.30
N SER A 77 -1.22 -6.27 18.42
CA SER A 77 -0.56 -5.61 17.28
C SER A 77 0.44 -6.52 16.54
N MET A 78 1.14 -7.42 17.26
CA MET A 78 2.01 -8.42 16.62
C MET A 78 1.25 -9.36 15.67
N ILE A 79 -0.04 -9.60 15.91
CA ILE A 79 -0.86 -10.42 14.99
C ILE A 79 -1.26 -9.62 13.76
N VAL A 80 -1.40 -8.30 13.88
CA VAL A 80 -1.59 -7.40 12.73
C VAL A 80 -0.34 -7.41 11.87
N GLU A 81 0.85 -7.26 12.46
CA GLU A 81 2.14 -7.35 11.76
C GLU A 81 2.32 -8.68 11.00
N VAL A 82 1.77 -9.79 11.49
CA VAL A 82 1.76 -11.07 10.76
C VAL A 82 0.93 -10.96 9.48
N ALA A 83 -0.21 -10.27 9.52
CA ALA A 83 -1.05 -10.08 8.34
C ALA A 83 -0.38 -9.14 7.34
N GLU A 84 0.17 -8.02 7.81
CA GLU A 84 0.88 -7.03 6.99
C GLU A 84 2.10 -7.66 6.30
N THR A 85 2.94 -8.39 7.04
CA THR A 85 4.09 -9.09 6.46
C THR A 85 3.65 -10.12 5.39
N GLN A 86 2.56 -10.85 5.62
CA GLN A 86 2.03 -11.79 4.64
C GLN A 86 1.51 -11.08 3.39
N GLU A 87 0.93 -9.88 3.53
CA GLU A 87 0.50 -9.06 2.40
C GLU A 87 1.70 -8.57 1.59
N ASP A 88 2.70 -8.02 2.27
CA ASP A 88 3.91 -7.47 1.63
C ASP A 88 4.72 -8.54 0.89
N GLU A 89 4.84 -9.75 1.47
CA GLU A 89 5.69 -10.81 0.91
C GLU A 89 4.97 -11.66 -0.15
N ALA A 90 3.66 -11.87 -0.02
CA ALA A 90 2.92 -12.81 -0.86
C ALA A 90 1.65 -12.24 -1.51
N GLY A 91 1.14 -11.10 -1.04
CA GLY A 91 -0.08 -10.48 -1.56
C GLY A 91 -1.38 -11.29 -1.32
N ASP A 92 -1.29 -12.45 -0.68
CA ASP A 92 -2.44 -13.32 -0.40
C ASP A 92 -2.21 -14.17 0.86
N GLY A 93 -3.27 -14.75 1.39
CA GLY A 93 -3.20 -15.64 2.55
C GLY A 93 -3.14 -14.95 3.90
N THR A 94 -3.36 -13.65 4.00
CA THR A 94 -3.31 -12.84 5.23
C THR A 94 -4.23 -13.40 6.32
N THR A 95 -5.49 -13.69 5.99
CA THR A 95 -6.45 -14.31 6.91
C THR A 95 -6.00 -15.71 7.36
N SER A 96 -5.40 -16.50 6.45
CA SER A 96 -4.89 -17.84 6.75
C SER A 96 -3.74 -17.78 7.74
N ALA A 97 -2.77 -16.89 7.53
CA ALA A 97 -1.62 -16.69 8.41
C ALA A 97 -2.07 -16.33 9.83
N VAL A 98 -2.97 -15.37 9.95
CA VAL A 98 -3.55 -14.92 11.24
C VAL A 98 -4.35 -16.02 11.92
N ALA A 99 -5.16 -16.77 11.16
CA ALA A 99 -5.95 -17.88 11.71
C ALA A 99 -5.05 -19.01 12.25
N ILE A 100 -3.96 -19.33 11.54
CA ILE A 100 -2.95 -20.31 11.99
C ILE A 100 -2.27 -19.81 13.26
N ALA A 101 -1.84 -18.55 13.30
CA ALA A 101 -1.22 -17.97 14.49
C ALA A 101 -2.15 -18.02 15.70
N GLY A 102 -3.44 -17.70 15.52
CA GLY A 102 -4.45 -17.79 16.57
C GLY A 102 -4.66 -19.23 17.09
N GLU A 103 -4.69 -20.23 16.19
CA GLU A 103 -4.86 -21.62 16.59
C GLU A 103 -3.60 -22.19 17.25
N LEU A 104 -2.40 -21.81 16.81
CA LEU A 104 -1.15 -22.15 17.48
C LEU A 104 -1.10 -21.58 18.90
N LEU A 105 -1.50 -20.32 19.09
CA LEU A 105 -1.55 -19.70 20.42
C LEU A 105 -2.58 -20.40 21.34
N LYS A 106 -3.72 -20.78 20.83
CA LYS A 106 -4.72 -21.55 21.58
C LYS A 106 -4.17 -22.89 22.03
N ASN A 107 -3.54 -23.64 21.12
CA ASN A 107 -2.93 -24.92 21.47
C ASN A 107 -1.75 -24.74 22.45
N ALA A 108 -1.00 -23.64 22.34
CA ALA A 108 0.05 -23.32 23.30
C ALA A 108 -0.52 -23.07 24.71
N GLU A 109 -1.65 -22.36 24.81
CA GLU A 109 -2.36 -22.15 26.09
C GLU A 109 -2.73 -23.46 26.76
N ASP A 110 -3.34 -24.39 26.00
CA ASP A 110 -3.71 -25.73 26.47
C ASP A 110 -2.50 -26.53 26.99
N LEU A 111 -1.33 -26.39 26.33
CA LEU A 111 -0.09 -27.04 26.74
C LEU A 111 0.53 -26.38 27.99
N LEU A 112 0.43 -25.08 28.11
CA LEU A 112 0.88 -24.34 29.30
C LEU A 112 0.03 -24.69 30.54
N GLU A 113 -1.27 -24.94 30.37
CA GLU A 113 -2.16 -25.44 31.44
C GLU A 113 -1.77 -26.82 31.92
N GLN A 114 -1.17 -27.64 31.04
CA GLN A 114 -0.62 -28.96 31.37
C GLN A 114 0.80 -28.92 31.96
N ASP A 115 1.27 -27.70 32.35
CA ASP A 115 2.58 -27.47 32.92
C ASP A 115 3.77 -27.79 31.95
N ILE A 116 3.52 -27.80 30.64
CA ILE A 116 4.60 -27.94 29.65
C ILE A 116 5.36 -26.61 29.55
N HIS A 117 6.67 -26.68 29.63
CA HIS A 117 7.52 -25.51 29.64
C HIS A 117 7.47 -24.76 28.31
N PRO A 118 7.33 -23.41 28.28
CA PRO A 118 7.21 -22.62 27.07
C PRO A 118 8.31 -22.89 26.02
N THR A 119 9.56 -23.08 26.47
CA THR A 119 10.69 -23.41 25.58
C THR A 119 10.48 -24.72 24.82
N ALA A 120 9.81 -25.72 25.43
CA ALA A 120 9.52 -26.99 24.75
C ALA A 120 8.43 -26.79 23.67
N ILE A 121 7.43 -25.95 23.94
CA ILE A 121 6.38 -25.59 22.99
C ILE A 121 6.99 -24.85 21.79
N ILE A 122 7.82 -23.84 22.04
CA ILE A 122 8.50 -23.06 20.98
C ILE A 122 9.35 -24.01 20.11
N LYS A 123 10.14 -24.91 20.72
CA LYS A 123 10.94 -25.86 19.96
C LYS A 123 10.08 -26.80 19.12
N GLY A 124 8.90 -27.22 19.64
CA GLY A 124 7.94 -28.03 18.90
C GLY A 124 7.39 -27.29 17.68
N PHE A 125 7.05 -26.01 17.82
CA PHE A 125 6.58 -25.18 16.71
C PHE A 125 7.66 -24.96 15.65
N ASP A 126 8.90 -24.71 16.04
CA ASP A 126 10.04 -24.55 15.12
C ASP A 126 10.27 -25.84 14.29
N MET A 127 10.26 -26.98 14.95
CA MET A 127 10.36 -28.28 14.27
C MET A 127 9.18 -28.53 13.31
N ALA A 128 7.97 -28.19 13.74
CA ALA A 128 6.79 -28.35 12.91
C ALA A 128 6.79 -27.41 11.70
N ALA A 129 7.26 -26.17 11.87
CA ALA A 129 7.40 -25.20 10.78
C ALA A 129 8.41 -25.68 9.73
N THR A 130 9.55 -26.24 10.18
CA THR A 130 10.57 -26.81 9.27
C THR A 130 9.97 -27.97 8.48
N GLN A 131 9.33 -28.91 9.14
CA GLN A 131 8.69 -30.05 8.46
C GLN A 131 7.56 -29.62 7.52
N ALA A 132 6.77 -28.60 7.90
CA ALA A 132 5.70 -28.10 7.05
C ALA A 132 6.24 -27.49 5.75
N LYS A 133 7.39 -26.82 5.79
CA LYS A 133 8.06 -26.32 4.58
C LYS A 133 8.49 -27.45 3.67
N ASP A 134 9.15 -28.48 4.21
CA ASP A 134 9.57 -29.65 3.43
C ASP A 134 8.38 -30.34 2.76
N GLU A 135 7.27 -30.52 3.50
CA GLU A 135 6.04 -31.13 2.96
C GLU A 135 5.37 -30.26 1.89
N LEU A 136 5.41 -28.92 2.05
CA LEU A 136 4.88 -27.99 1.03
C LEU A 136 5.70 -28.05 -0.26
N ASP A 137 7.02 -28.15 -0.17
CA ASP A 137 7.90 -28.30 -1.34
C ASP A 137 7.61 -29.63 -2.07
N ASP A 138 7.34 -30.72 -1.31
CA ASP A 138 7.03 -32.03 -1.88
C ASP A 138 5.67 -32.08 -2.61
N ILE A 139 4.68 -31.32 -2.15
CA ILE A 139 3.33 -31.29 -2.74
C ILE A 139 3.10 -30.15 -3.72
N ALA A 140 4.02 -29.19 -3.78
CA ALA A 140 3.93 -28.05 -4.70
C ALA A 140 3.94 -28.54 -6.15
N THR A 141 3.15 -27.86 -6.98
CA THR A 141 3.17 -28.06 -8.43
C THR A 141 3.93 -26.91 -9.06
N GLU A 142 4.97 -27.21 -9.83
CA GLU A 142 5.69 -26.18 -10.58
C GLU A 142 4.73 -25.53 -11.60
N VAL A 143 4.79 -24.20 -11.67
CA VAL A 143 4.04 -23.39 -12.60
C VAL A 143 5.03 -22.85 -13.63
N ASP A 144 4.76 -23.09 -14.92
CA ASP A 144 5.49 -22.48 -15.99
C ASP A 144 5.07 -20.99 -16.08
N PRO A 145 5.99 -20.03 -16.00
CA PRO A 145 5.67 -18.61 -16.16
C PRO A 145 4.95 -18.27 -17.47
N ASP A 146 5.15 -19.09 -18.51
CA ASP A 146 4.51 -18.92 -19.81
C ASP A 146 3.12 -19.58 -19.90
N ASP A 147 2.66 -20.30 -18.88
CA ASP A 147 1.31 -20.91 -18.82
C ASP A 147 0.27 -19.88 -18.36
N GLU A 148 -0.13 -18.98 -19.25
CA GLU A 148 -1.14 -17.96 -18.99
C GLU A 148 -2.47 -18.53 -18.46
N GLU A 149 -2.88 -19.72 -18.95
CA GLU A 149 -4.12 -20.39 -18.50
C GLU A 149 -4.04 -20.77 -17.03
N LEU A 150 -2.87 -21.22 -16.57
CA LEU A 150 -2.65 -21.59 -15.18
C LEU A 150 -2.50 -20.33 -14.30
N LEU A 151 -1.74 -19.34 -14.76
CA LEU A 151 -1.62 -18.04 -14.07
C LEU A 151 -2.99 -17.37 -13.87
N LYS A 152 -3.84 -17.40 -14.91
CA LYS A 152 -5.21 -16.90 -14.81
C LYS A 152 -6.03 -17.63 -13.74
N LYS A 153 -5.91 -18.95 -13.65
CA LYS A 153 -6.59 -19.74 -12.59
C LYS A 153 -6.08 -19.41 -11.18
N VAL A 154 -4.79 -19.09 -11.04
CA VAL A 154 -4.21 -18.62 -9.78
C VAL A 154 -4.85 -17.30 -9.38
N ALA A 155 -4.88 -16.32 -10.29
CA ALA A 155 -5.50 -15.01 -10.06
C ALA A 155 -7.01 -15.14 -9.75
N GLU A 156 -7.75 -15.96 -10.49
CA GLU A 156 -9.16 -16.25 -10.21
C GLU A 156 -9.38 -16.85 -8.82
N THR A 157 -8.46 -17.72 -8.38
CA THR A 157 -8.54 -18.36 -7.06
C THR A 157 -8.36 -17.34 -5.93
N SER A 158 -7.40 -16.44 -6.05
CA SER A 158 -7.16 -15.37 -5.08
C SER A 158 -8.36 -14.42 -4.95
N MET A 159 -9.09 -14.18 -6.04
CA MET A 159 -10.27 -13.32 -6.04
C MET A 159 -11.58 -14.03 -5.65
N THR A 160 -11.59 -15.36 -5.56
CA THR A 160 -12.80 -16.13 -5.27
C THR A 160 -13.34 -15.84 -3.87
N GLY A 161 -14.62 -15.45 -3.80
CA GLY A 161 -15.29 -15.06 -2.56
C GLY A 161 -14.98 -13.65 -2.08
N LYS A 162 -14.23 -12.87 -2.86
CA LYS A 162 -13.95 -11.44 -2.59
C LYS A 162 -14.85 -10.53 -3.44
N GLY A 163 -14.84 -9.22 -3.18
CA GLY A 163 -15.67 -8.24 -3.89
C GLY A 163 -15.49 -8.20 -5.42
N ALA A 164 -14.38 -8.72 -5.92
CA ALA A 164 -14.05 -8.83 -7.34
C ALA A 164 -14.74 -10.00 -8.09
N GLU A 165 -15.48 -10.88 -7.39
CA GLU A 165 -16.05 -12.13 -7.92
C GLU A 165 -16.85 -11.94 -9.21
N LEU A 166 -17.59 -10.84 -9.35
CA LEU A 166 -18.45 -10.56 -10.52
C LEU A 166 -17.66 -10.32 -11.81
N ASN A 167 -16.42 -9.83 -11.71
CA ASN A 167 -15.56 -9.48 -12.83
C ASN A 167 -14.26 -10.29 -12.83
N LYS A 168 -14.18 -11.38 -12.06
CA LYS A 168 -12.93 -12.09 -11.82
C LYS A 168 -12.24 -12.61 -13.08
N GLU A 169 -12.99 -13.05 -14.11
CA GLU A 169 -12.41 -13.52 -15.37
C GLU A 169 -11.71 -12.40 -16.12
N LEU A 170 -12.32 -11.20 -16.20
CA LEU A 170 -11.73 -10.02 -16.80
C LEU A 170 -10.50 -9.57 -16.01
N LEU A 171 -10.66 -9.41 -14.70
CA LEU A 171 -9.59 -8.95 -13.82
C LEU A 171 -8.41 -9.94 -13.80
N ALA A 172 -8.67 -11.25 -13.80
CA ALA A 172 -7.62 -12.25 -13.88
C ALA A 172 -6.82 -12.14 -15.18
N GLN A 173 -7.48 -11.88 -16.32
CA GLN A 173 -6.78 -11.65 -17.57
C GLN A 173 -5.92 -10.38 -17.50
N LEU A 174 -6.49 -9.26 -17.04
CA LEU A 174 -5.76 -8.00 -16.92
C LEU A 174 -4.56 -8.11 -15.97
N ILE A 175 -4.69 -8.87 -14.86
CA ILE A 175 -3.58 -9.10 -13.92
C ILE A 175 -2.46 -9.90 -14.61
N VAL A 176 -2.78 -10.97 -15.33
CA VAL A 176 -1.78 -11.77 -16.04
C VAL A 176 -1.08 -10.93 -17.10
N ASP A 177 -1.84 -10.17 -17.90
CA ASP A 177 -1.30 -9.29 -18.94
C ASP A 177 -0.39 -8.21 -18.32
N ALA A 178 -0.80 -7.61 -17.18
CA ALA A 178 -0.03 -6.60 -16.48
C ALA A 178 1.28 -7.17 -15.89
N VAL A 179 1.22 -8.33 -15.24
CA VAL A 179 2.41 -9.00 -14.69
C VAL A 179 3.38 -9.36 -15.81
N ASN A 180 2.87 -9.90 -16.93
CA ASN A 180 3.71 -10.23 -18.08
C ASN A 180 4.37 -8.99 -18.69
N ALA A 181 3.70 -7.83 -18.69
CA ALA A 181 4.25 -6.58 -19.20
C ALA A 181 5.45 -6.06 -18.41
N VAL A 182 5.55 -6.39 -17.11
CA VAL A 182 6.66 -5.97 -16.23
C VAL A 182 7.62 -7.12 -15.88
N THR A 183 7.43 -8.27 -16.50
CA THR A 183 8.28 -9.45 -16.30
C THR A 183 9.52 -9.36 -17.17
N VAL A 184 10.68 -9.57 -16.58
CA VAL A 184 11.98 -9.59 -17.26
C VAL A 184 12.75 -10.87 -16.92
N GLU A 185 13.48 -11.40 -17.89
CA GLU A 185 14.41 -12.49 -17.66
C GLU A 185 15.75 -11.93 -17.17
N ALA A 186 16.18 -12.34 -15.99
CA ALA A 186 17.46 -11.95 -15.41
C ALA A 186 18.64 -12.69 -16.09
N GLU A 187 19.88 -12.21 -15.86
CA GLU A 187 21.10 -12.79 -16.47
C GLU A 187 21.33 -14.27 -16.10
N ASP A 188 20.78 -14.73 -14.97
CA ASP A 188 20.87 -16.11 -14.49
C ASP A 188 19.74 -17.01 -15.01
N GLY A 189 18.85 -16.47 -15.85
CA GLY A 189 17.69 -17.18 -16.42
C GLY A 189 16.48 -17.23 -15.48
N SER A 190 16.52 -16.54 -14.34
CA SER A 190 15.35 -16.38 -13.47
C SER A 190 14.38 -15.35 -14.07
N VAL A 191 13.09 -15.57 -13.87
CA VAL A 191 12.02 -14.65 -14.29
C VAL A 191 11.64 -13.80 -13.10
N ILE A 192 11.71 -12.48 -13.28
CA ILE A 192 11.40 -11.51 -12.23
C ILE A 192 10.30 -10.58 -12.73
N ALA A 193 9.19 -10.51 -12.00
CA ALA A 193 8.15 -9.51 -12.21
C ALA A 193 8.36 -8.38 -11.19
N ASP A 194 8.71 -7.20 -11.67
CA ASP A 194 8.88 -6.03 -10.81
C ASP A 194 7.56 -5.26 -10.72
N LEU A 195 6.82 -5.54 -9.66
CA LEU A 195 5.49 -4.96 -9.42
C LEU A 195 5.53 -3.45 -9.08
N GLU A 196 6.69 -2.87 -8.81
CA GLU A 196 6.82 -1.42 -8.60
C GLU A 196 6.53 -0.62 -9.89
N TYR A 197 6.60 -1.27 -11.05
CA TYR A 197 6.22 -0.68 -12.33
C TYR A 197 4.72 -0.81 -12.66
N LEU A 198 3.93 -1.47 -11.81
CA LEU A 198 2.48 -1.53 -11.95
C LEU A 198 1.81 -0.48 -11.08
N ASN A 199 1.01 0.39 -11.69
CA ASN A 199 0.17 1.33 -10.96
C ASN A 199 -1.30 0.99 -11.19
N ILE A 200 -2.08 0.98 -10.12
CA ILE A 200 -3.53 0.72 -10.17
C ILE A 200 -4.25 2.02 -9.81
N GLU A 201 -4.87 2.61 -10.82
CA GLU A 201 -5.69 3.79 -10.63
C GLU A 201 -7.17 3.46 -10.62
N THR A 202 -7.93 4.10 -9.73
CA THR A 202 -9.37 3.91 -9.63
C THR A 202 -10.11 5.17 -10.03
N GLN A 203 -11.03 5.05 -11.00
CA GLN A 203 -11.84 6.16 -11.46
C GLN A 203 -13.33 5.88 -11.22
N THR A 204 -14.05 6.85 -10.67
CA THR A 204 -15.50 6.77 -10.48
C THR A 204 -16.25 7.09 -11.78
N GLY A 205 -17.40 6.45 -12.01
CA GLY A 205 -18.29 6.81 -13.09
C GLY A 205 -18.78 5.66 -13.97
N SER A 206 -18.02 4.57 -14.10
CA SER A 206 -18.37 3.42 -14.94
C SER A 206 -18.46 2.12 -14.13
N SER A 207 -18.62 1.00 -14.82
CA SER A 207 -18.62 -0.32 -14.18
C SER A 207 -17.19 -0.84 -14.06
N ALA A 208 -16.88 -1.59 -12.99
CA ALA A 208 -15.61 -2.33 -12.87
C ALA A 208 -15.34 -3.28 -14.05
N GLY A 209 -16.39 -3.67 -14.81
CA GLY A 209 -16.25 -4.41 -16.07
C GLY A 209 -15.63 -3.61 -17.22
N ASN A 210 -15.40 -2.30 -17.04
CA ASN A 210 -14.71 -1.44 -18.01
C ASN A 210 -13.26 -1.15 -17.62
N SER A 211 -12.72 -1.89 -16.63
CA SER A 211 -11.31 -1.83 -16.29
C SER A 211 -10.47 -2.30 -17.50
N GLU A 212 -9.36 -1.62 -17.74
CA GLU A 212 -8.45 -1.92 -18.85
C GLU A 212 -7.00 -1.75 -18.42
N LEU A 213 -6.11 -2.48 -19.09
CA LEU A 213 -4.66 -2.31 -18.96
C LEU A 213 -4.21 -1.24 -19.97
N LEU A 214 -3.49 -0.24 -19.48
CA LEU A 214 -2.88 0.80 -20.30
C LEU A 214 -1.37 0.57 -20.39
N GLU A 215 -0.84 0.55 -21.59
CA GLU A 215 0.62 0.56 -21.83
C GLU A 215 1.12 2.00 -21.74
N GLY A 216 1.35 2.49 -20.52
CA GLY A 216 1.76 3.88 -20.31
C GLY A 216 1.65 4.30 -18.86
N ALA A 217 1.59 5.59 -18.62
CA ALA A 217 1.40 6.15 -17.28
C ALA A 217 0.05 6.89 -17.19
N VAL A 218 -0.69 6.66 -16.10
CA VAL A 218 -1.88 7.43 -15.78
C VAL A 218 -1.48 8.51 -14.76
N ILE A 219 -1.72 9.76 -15.10
CA ILE A 219 -1.43 10.89 -14.24
C ILE A 219 -2.74 11.58 -13.90
N ASP A 220 -3.14 11.53 -12.61
CA ASP A 220 -4.35 12.19 -12.12
C ASP A 220 -4.13 13.70 -11.99
N LYS A 221 -4.04 14.36 -13.14
CA LYS A 221 -3.90 15.83 -13.28
C LYS A 221 -4.67 16.31 -14.49
N ASP A 222 -5.37 17.41 -14.29
CA ASP A 222 -6.00 18.15 -15.40
C ASP A 222 -4.97 19.05 -16.10
N PRO A 223 -5.19 19.41 -17.39
CA PRO A 223 -4.45 20.46 -18.04
C PRO A 223 -4.51 21.76 -17.24
N VAL A 224 -3.40 22.49 -17.14
CA VAL A 224 -3.32 23.73 -16.33
C VAL A 224 -4.20 24.86 -16.89
N HIS A 225 -4.64 24.78 -18.15
CA HIS A 225 -5.54 25.75 -18.78
C HIS A 225 -6.63 25.04 -19.59
N GLU A 226 -7.90 25.48 -19.46
CA GLU A 226 -9.07 24.85 -20.08
C GLU A 226 -9.04 24.86 -21.63
N GLU A 227 -8.27 25.75 -22.26
CA GLU A 227 -8.15 25.83 -23.72
C GLU A 227 -7.07 24.91 -24.29
N MET A 228 -6.30 24.21 -23.44
CA MET A 228 -5.29 23.24 -23.90
C MET A 228 -5.95 22.02 -24.52
N PRO A 229 -5.32 21.42 -25.56
CA PRO A 229 -5.79 20.18 -26.15
C PRO A 229 -5.88 19.07 -25.11
N THR A 230 -6.97 18.30 -25.16
CA THR A 230 -7.17 17.12 -24.29
C THR A 230 -6.65 15.82 -24.92
N GLU A 231 -6.26 15.88 -26.18
CA GLU A 231 -5.75 14.74 -26.94
C GLU A 231 -4.65 15.23 -27.89
N VAL A 232 -3.49 14.59 -27.85
CA VAL A 232 -2.34 14.89 -28.72
C VAL A 232 -1.77 13.57 -29.18
N ASP A 233 -1.84 13.32 -30.49
CA ASP A 233 -1.31 12.10 -31.11
C ASP A 233 0.19 12.20 -31.34
N ASP A 234 0.93 11.08 -31.12
CA ASP A 234 2.37 10.94 -31.40
C ASP A 234 3.21 12.10 -30.82
N ALA A 235 2.91 12.47 -29.57
CA ALA A 235 3.43 13.65 -28.90
C ALA A 235 4.88 13.49 -28.45
N ASP A 236 5.71 14.51 -28.72
CA ASP A 236 6.99 14.68 -28.04
C ASP A 236 6.77 15.22 -26.63
N VAL A 237 7.14 14.44 -25.61
CA VAL A 237 6.87 14.74 -24.20
C VAL A 237 8.11 15.27 -23.48
N LEU A 238 7.98 16.41 -22.82
CA LEU A 238 8.99 16.99 -21.95
C LEU A 238 8.62 16.81 -20.47
N LEU A 239 9.54 16.26 -19.68
CA LEU A 239 9.42 16.16 -18.23
C LEU A 239 10.29 17.23 -17.57
N VAL A 240 9.69 18.05 -16.71
CA VAL A 240 10.36 19.17 -16.01
C VAL A 240 10.26 18.95 -14.50
N ASP A 241 11.38 18.92 -13.80
CA ASP A 241 11.47 18.75 -12.35
C ASP A 241 11.66 20.05 -11.56
N THR A 242 11.74 21.17 -12.27
CA THR A 242 11.87 22.52 -11.69
C THR A 242 10.56 23.29 -11.83
N ALA A 243 10.32 24.25 -10.93
CA ALA A 243 9.16 25.13 -11.02
C ALA A 243 9.28 26.05 -12.23
N ILE A 244 8.17 26.24 -12.93
CA ILE A 244 8.03 27.24 -14.01
C ILE A 244 7.32 28.47 -13.40
N GLU A 245 7.91 28.99 -12.35
CA GLU A 245 7.41 30.14 -11.58
C GLU A 245 8.60 30.94 -11.08
N LEU A 246 8.33 32.15 -10.67
CA LEU A 246 9.35 33.01 -10.10
C LEU A 246 9.65 32.58 -8.67
N ASP A 247 10.92 32.37 -8.34
CA ASP A 247 11.33 32.12 -6.97
C ASP A 247 10.93 33.35 -6.11
N GLU A 248 9.98 33.14 -5.18
CA GLU A 248 9.80 34.07 -4.08
C GLU A 248 11.12 34.12 -3.30
N THR A 249 11.90 35.18 -3.50
CA THR A 249 13.13 35.36 -2.73
C THR A 249 12.74 35.40 -1.25
N GLU A 250 13.12 34.40 -0.48
CA GLU A 250 13.04 34.33 1.01
C GLU A 250 13.93 35.41 1.67
N VAL A 251 14.03 36.56 1.09
CA VAL A 251 14.66 37.68 1.73
C VAL A 251 13.54 38.63 2.12
N ASP A 252 13.25 38.69 3.43
CA ASP A 252 12.67 39.84 4.09
C ASP A 252 13.54 41.13 3.84
N ALA A 253 13.93 41.37 2.60
CA ALA A 253 14.39 42.63 2.17
C ALA A 253 13.15 43.52 2.09
N GLN A 254 12.88 44.28 3.14
CA GLN A 254 12.08 45.50 3.03
C GLN A 254 12.73 46.36 1.94
N LEU A 255 12.37 46.07 0.69
CA LEU A 255 12.64 46.98 -0.42
C LEU A 255 11.82 48.22 -0.12
N SER A 256 12.49 49.24 0.42
CA SER A 256 11.96 50.59 0.49
C SER A 256 11.88 51.09 -0.95
N VAL A 257 10.77 50.83 -1.62
CA VAL A 257 10.51 51.31 -2.97
C VAL A 257 10.09 52.77 -2.84
N ASP A 258 11.07 53.66 -2.87
CA ASP A 258 10.83 55.12 -2.80
C ASP A 258 10.43 55.70 -4.15
N ASP A 259 10.50 54.93 -5.24
CA ASP A 259 10.21 55.38 -6.60
C ASP A 259 9.37 54.32 -7.37
N PRO A 260 8.17 54.70 -7.89
CA PRO A 260 7.32 53.83 -8.68
C PRO A 260 8.00 53.21 -9.92
N SER A 261 9.03 53.92 -10.47
CA SER A 261 9.77 53.40 -11.63
C SER A 261 10.64 52.17 -11.30
N GLN A 262 11.08 52.03 -10.05
CA GLN A 262 11.86 50.86 -9.60
C GLN A 262 10.98 49.63 -9.48
N LEU A 263 9.74 49.79 -9.03
CA LEU A 263 8.76 48.69 -8.98
C LEU A 263 8.45 48.17 -10.39
N GLN A 264 8.23 49.11 -11.35
CA GLN A 264 7.97 48.72 -12.74
C GLN A 264 9.13 47.92 -13.33
N ASN A 265 10.37 48.40 -13.12
CA ASN A 265 11.58 47.74 -13.61
C ASN A 265 11.79 46.35 -12.94
N PHE A 266 11.26 46.12 -11.74
CA PHE A 266 11.31 44.82 -11.06
C PHE A 266 10.32 43.87 -11.71
N LEU A 267 9.07 44.27 -11.87
CA LEU A 267 8.02 43.50 -12.55
C LEU A 267 8.42 43.15 -14.00
N ASP A 268 8.99 44.11 -14.75
CA ASP A 268 9.46 43.86 -16.11
C ASP A 268 10.56 42.78 -16.16
N LYS A 269 11.44 42.72 -15.14
CA LYS A 269 12.47 41.67 -15.05
C LYS A 269 11.90 40.32 -14.68
N GLU A 270 10.92 40.28 -13.80
CA GLU A 270 10.22 39.03 -13.44
C GLU A 270 9.52 38.43 -14.66
N GLU A 271 8.79 39.27 -15.41
CA GLU A 271 8.15 38.85 -16.65
C GLU A 271 9.19 38.37 -17.70
N GLU A 272 10.34 39.06 -17.83
CA GLU A 272 11.41 38.65 -18.74
C GLU A 272 12.03 37.28 -18.34
N GLN A 273 12.17 37.00 -17.03
CA GLN A 273 12.68 35.72 -16.53
C GLN A 273 11.70 34.58 -16.82
N LEU A 274 10.42 34.79 -16.53
CA LEU A 274 9.38 33.79 -16.79
C LEU A 274 9.30 33.50 -18.28
N LYS A 275 9.24 34.53 -19.11
CA LYS A 275 9.24 34.37 -20.56
C LYS A 275 10.45 33.59 -21.08
N LYS A 276 11.63 33.83 -20.50
CA LYS A 276 12.82 33.06 -20.87
C LYS A 276 12.71 31.57 -20.54
N MET A 277 12.08 31.21 -19.41
CA MET A 277 11.82 29.79 -19.07
C MET A 277 10.87 29.19 -20.08
N VAL A 278 9.79 29.90 -20.43
CA VAL A 278 8.81 29.43 -21.43
C VAL A 278 9.47 29.28 -22.81
N ASP A 279 10.28 30.28 -23.24
CA ASP A 279 11.02 30.21 -24.51
C ASP A 279 11.97 28.98 -24.53
N GLN A 280 12.64 28.67 -23.43
CA GLN A 280 13.49 27.46 -23.32
C GLN A 280 12.71 26.17 -23.48
N ILE A 281 11.51 26.12 -22.92
CA ILE A 281 10.61 24.94 -23.07
C ILE A 281 10.14 24.86 -24.54
N ALA A 282 9.66 25.94 -25.09
CA ALA A 282 9.19 26.00 -26.47
C ALA A 282 10.29 25.64 -27.49
N ASP A 283 11.53 26.03 -27.23
CA ASP A 283 12.68 25.70 -28.08
C ASP A 283 13.02 24.21 -28.11
N THR A 284 12.50 23.40 -27.16
CA THR A 284 12.65 21.94 -27.17
C THR A 284 11.82 21.28 -28.27
N GLY A 285 10.74 21.94 -28.69
CA GLY A 285 9.79 21.42 -29.67
C GLY A 285 8.83 20.36 -29.11
N ALA A 286 8.74 20.22 -27.78
CA ALA A 286 7.81 19.30 -27.15
C ALA A 286 6.35 19.74 -27.36
N ASP A 287 5.50 18.75 -27.61
CA ASP A 287 4.04 18.95 -27.78
C ASP A 287 3.30 18.94 -26.44
N VAL A 288 3.84 18.18 -25.47
CA VAL A 288 3.26 18.04 -24.14
C VAL A 288 4.34 18.21 -23.07
N VAL A 289 4.03 18.95 -22.03
CA VAL A 289 4.95 19.23 -20.92
C VAL A 289 4.32 18.77 -19.60
N PHE A 290 4.99 17.88 -18.88
CA PHE A 290 4.66 17.53 -17.51
C PHE A 290 5.65 18.18 -16.54
N CYS A 291 5.15 19.06 -15.69
CA CYS A 291 5.93 19.74 -14.67
C CYS A 291 5.62 19.15 -13.29
N GLN A 292 6.67 18.70 -12.58
CA GLN A 292 6.52 18.13 -11.23
C GLN A 292 6.14 19.20 -10.19
N LYS A 293 6.46 20.46 -10.46
CA LYS A 293 6.24 21.60 -9.56
C LYS A 293 5.23 22.58 -10.14
N GLY A 294 5.07 23.74 -9.50
CA GLY A 294 4.13 24.78 -9.92
C GLY A 294 4.46 25.39 -11.29
N ILE A 295 3.41 25.84 -11.96
CA ILE A 295 3.47 26.61 -13.21
C ILE A 295 2.72 27.91 -12.98
N ASP A 296 3.40 29.05 -13.15
CA ASP A 296 2.81 30.39 -13.02
C ASP A 296 1.72 30.62 -14.06
N ASP A 297 0.66 31.32 -13.67
CA ASP A 297 -0.47 31.66 -14.57
C ASP A 297 -0.03 32.33 -15.87
N MET A 298 1.02 33.16 -15.82
CA MET A 298 1.57 33.83 -17.01
C MET A 298 2.35 32.86 -17.92
N ALA A 299 2.82 31.73 -17.39
CA ALA A 299 3.52 30.72 -18.17
C ALA A 299 2.57 29.75 -18.86
N GLN A 300 1.28 29.73 -18.47
CA GLN A 300 0.27 28.83 -19.05
C GLN A 300 -0.27 29.30 -20.41
N HIS A 301 -0.01 30.58 -20.79
CA HIS A 301 -0.44 31.22 -22.02
C HIS A 301 0.72 31.42 -23.01
#